data_eab18883ed141dedfd33874a5a373f30
#
_entry.id   eab18883ed141dedfd33874a5a373f30
#
_cell.length_a   1.000
_cell.length_b   1.000
_cell.length_c   1.000
_cell.angle_alpha   90.00
_cell.angle_beta   90.00
_cell.angle_gamma   90.00
#
_symmetry.space_group_name_H-M   'P 1'
#
loop_
_entity.id
_entity.type
_entity.pdbx_description
1 polymer ?
#
loop_
_entity_poly.entity_id
_entity_poly.type
_entity_poly.pdbx_seq_one_letter_code
_entity_poly.pdbx_strand_id
1 'polypeptide(L)'
;MNSRSSGHGESPLPSTEFGNHLSQGLDSKTAREIVGIIHSEDRKAWEAIDSELETIAAVVDAVTGAFESGRRLIYLGAGTSGRLGVLDASECPPTFGVDPGLVEGFIAGGDGALREAVEGAEDSVEGGACLVRDLSLIHI
;
A
#
# COMPACT_ATOMS: atom_id res chain seq x y z
N MET A 1 -33.58 -12.39 -36.96
CA MET A 1 -33.03 -12.95 -35.73
C MET A 1 -31.66 -12.30 -35.54
N ASN A 2 -31.59 -11.28 -34.67
CA ASN A 2 -30.40 -10.46 -34.47
C ASN A 2 -29.79 -10.84 -33.12
N SER A 3 -28.67 -11.56 -33.15
CA SER A 3 -27.88 -11.87 -31.96
C SER A 3 -27.00 -10.68 -31.62
N ARG A 4 -27.35 -9.94 -30.59
CA ARG A 4 -26.50 -8.91 -29.99
C ARG A 4 -25.42 -9.61 -29.14
N SER A 5 -24.18 -9.64 -29.60
CA SER A 5 -23.04 -9.96 -28.78
C SER A 5 -22.74 -8.75 -27.88
N SER A 6 -22.97 -8.91 -26.60
CA SER A 6 -22.53 -7.97 -25.57
C SER A 6 -21.01 -8.10 -25.40
N GLY A 7 -20.26 -7.19 -26.03
CA GLY A 7 -18.85 -7.02 -25.75
C GLY A 7 -18.71 -6.43 -24.34
N HIS A 8 -18.23 -7.22 -23.38
CA HIS A 8 -17.68 -6.70 -22.17
C HIS A 8 -16.34 -6.07 -22.54
N GLY A 9 -16.28 -4.74 -22.50
CA GLY A 9 -15.03 -4.00 -22.63
C GLY A 9 -14.17 -4.35 -21.39
N GLU A 10 -13.13 -5.13 -21.61
CA GLU A 10 -12.09 -5.31 -20.60
C GLU A 10 -11.48 -3.93 -20.32
N SER A 11 -11.55 -3.48 -19.08
CA SER A 11 -10.78 -2.31 -18.63
C SER A 11 -9.31 -2.59 -18.91
N PRO A 12 -8.54 -1.60 -19.41
CA PRO A 12 -7.11 -1.81 -19.61
C PRO A 12 -6.47 -2.19 -18.29
N LEU A 13 -5.62 -3.23 -18.30
CA LEU A 13 -4.87 -3.65 -17.11
C LEU A 13 -4.14 -2.46 -16.48
N PRO A 14 -4.13 -2.35 -15.15
CA PRO A 14 -3.34 -1.33 -14.47
C PRO A 14 -1.86 -1.49 -14.83
N SER A 15 -1.11 -0.41 -14.79
CA SER A 15 0.31 -0.41 -15.18
C SER A 15 1.16 -1.38 -14.35
N THR A 16 0.73 -1.70 -13.14
CA THR A 16 1.35 -2.69 -12.23
C THR A 16 1.26 -4.12 -12.75
N GLU A 17 0.32 -4.40 -13.66
CA GLU A 17 0.12 -5.71 -14.26
C GLU A 17 0.90 -5.88 -15.59
N PHE A 18 1.60 -4.84 -16.04
CA PHE A 18 2.43 -4.97 -17.22
C PHE A 18 3.72 -5.73 -16.93
N GLY A 19 4.01 -6.74 -17.74
CA GLY A 19 5.25 -7.49 -17.63
C GLY A 19 6.47 -6.60 -17.87
N ASN A 20 7.44 -6.66 -16.98
CA ASN A 20 8.72 -5.99 -17.19
C ASN A 20 9.50 -6.71 -18.28
N HIS A 21 9.88 -5.99 -19.35
CA HIS A 21 10.62 -6.55 -20.49
C HIS A 21 11.98 -7.18 -20.09
N LEU A 22 12.60 -6.73 -19.00
CA LEU A 22 13.83 -7.28 -18.47
C LEU A 22 13.63 -8.63 -17.79
N SER A 23 12.38 -8.98 -17.43
CA SER A 23 12.04 -10.29 -16.85
C SER A 23 11.91 -11.40 -17.91
N GLN A 24 12.04 -11.08 -19.20
CA GLN A 24 11.96 -12.09 -20.26
C GLN A 24 13.14 -13.08 -20.18
N GLY A 25 12.83 -14.36 -20.25
CA GLY A 25 13.83 -15.43 -20.24
C GLY A 25 14.57 -15.60 -18.90
N LEU A 26 13.95 -15.21 -17.77
CA LEU A 26 14.54 -15.40 -16.42
C LEU A 26 14.87 -16.86 -16.13
N ASP A 27 14.09 -17.81 -16.66
CA ASP A 27 14.28 -19.25 -16.53
C ASP A 27 15.59 -19.73 -17.14
N SER A 28 16.17 -19.00 -18.08
CA SER A 28 17.45 -19.32 -18.72
C SER A 28 18.65 -18.58 -18.13
N LYS A 29 18.43 -17.70 -17.15
CA LYS A 29 19.47 -16.87 -16.55
C LYS A 29 20.05 -17.51 -15.28
N THR A 30 21.30 -17.18 -15.01
CA THR A 30 21.92 -17.53 -13.74
C THR A 30 21.35 -16.71 -12.58
N ALA A 31 21.44 -17.22 -11.37
CA ALA A 31 21.01 -16.49 -10.17
C ALA A 31 21.69 -15.09 -10.08
N ARG A 32 22.97 -15.00 -10.47
CA ARG A 32 23.72 -13.73 -10.48
C ARG A 32 23.11 -12.71 -11.44
N GLU A 33 22.68 -13.13 -12.62
CA GLU A 33 22.03 -12.28 -13.61
C GLU A 33 20.65 -11.83 -13.14
N ILE A 34 19.85 -12.76 -12.56
CA ILE A 34 18.53 -12.46 -12.00
C ILE A 34 18.63 -11.40 -10.89
N VAL A 35 19.53 -11.60 -9.92
CA VAL A 35 19.76 -10.64 -8.84
C VAL A 35 20.23 -9.29 -9.38
N GLY A 36 21.06 -9.28 -10.43
CA GLY A 36 21.51 -8.07 -11.09
C GLY A 36 20.37 -7.28 -11.74
N ILE A 37 19.41 -7.96 -12.37
CA ILE A 37 18.22 -7.37 -12.97
C ILE A 37 17.35 -6.75 -11.87
N ILE A 38 17.03 -7.51 -10.84
CA ILE A 38 16.23 -7.03 -9.70
C ILE A 38 16.87 -5.78 -9.10
N HIS A 39 18.14 -5.83 -8.78
CA HIS A 39 18.87 -4.71 -8.19
C HIS A 39 18.86 -3.45 -9.07
N SER A 40 18.91 -3.62 -10.41
CA SER A 40 18.84 -2.48 -11.33
C SER A 40 17.44 -1.86 -11.39
N GLU A 41 16.40 -2.67 -11.28
CA GLU A 41 15.01 -2.20 -11.24
C GLU A 41 14.68 -1.53 -9.91
N ASP A 42 15.16 -2.08 -8.80
CA ASP A 42 15.02 -1.46 -7.46
C ASP A 42 15.61 -0.05 -7.43
N ARG A 43 16.73 0.17 -8.13
CA ARG A 43 17.32 1.51 -8.25
C ARG A 43 16.36 2.51 -8.90
N LYS A 44 15.64 2.12 -9.95
CA LYS A 44 14.66 2.99 -10.61
C LYS A 44 13.51 3.37 -9.68
N ALA A 45 13.04 2.41 -8.88
CA ALA A 45 12.02 2.66 -7.87
C ALA A 45 12.51 3.68 -6.83
N TRP A 46 13.76 3.55 -6.39
CA TRP A 46 14.39 4.49 -5.46
C TRP A 46 14.55 5.89 -6.07
N GLU A 47 15.06 5.98 -7.31
CA GLU A 47 15.24 7.24 -8.02
C GLU A 47 13.91 7.97 -8.29
N ALA A 48 12.81 7.24 -8.45
CA ALA A 48 11.49 7.82 -8.62
C ALA A 48 11.03 8.66 -7.41
N ILE A 49 11.57 8.40 -6.22
CA ILE A 49 11.25 9.14 -5.00
C ILE A 49 11.80 10.56 -5.05
N ASP A 50 12.89 10.79 -5.79
CA ASP A 50 13.55 12.11 -5.85
C ASP A 50 12.60 13.22 -6.31
N SER A 51 11.68 12.91 -7.22
CA SER A 51 10.67 13.86 -7.70
C SER A 51 9.56 14.15 -6.69
N GLU A 52 9.42 13.33 -5.65
CA GLU A 52 8.34 13.41 -4.67
C GLU A 52 8.78 13.92 -3.30
N LEU A 53 10.05 14.32 -3.14
CA LEU A 53 10.60 14.75 -1.86
C LEU A 53 9.82 15.92 -1.24
N GLU A 54 9.38 16.89 -2.05
CA GLU A 54 8.57 18.02 -1.57
C GLU A 54 7.18 17.56 -1.10
N THR A 55 6.56 16.62 -1.82
CA THR A 55 5.29 16.03 -1.43
C THR A 55 5.42 15.25 -0.12
N ILE A 56 6.50 14.47 0.01
CA ILE A 56 6.79 13.71 1.24
C ILE A 56 7.02 14.67 2.42
N ALA A 57 7.80 15.75 2.23
CA ALA A 57 8.04 16.75 3.26
C ALA A 57 6.73 17.41 3.72
N ALA A 58 5.85 17.77 2.79
CA ALA A 58 4.54 18.33 3.14
C ALA A 58 3.66 17.36 3.96
N VAL A 59 3.72 16.05 3.66
CA VAL A 59 3.04 15.03 4.47
C VAL A 59 3.62 14.96 5.88
N VAL A 60 4.96 14.98 6.01
CA VAL A 60 5.65 14.97 7.31
C VAL A 60 5.21 16.18 8.15
N ASP A 61 5.18 17.38 7.56
CA ASP A 61 4.75 18.59 8.26
C ASP A 61 3.28 18.50 8.71
N ALA A 62 2.41 17.96 7.87
CA ALA A 62 1.00 17.76 8.20
C ALA A 62 0.81 16.76 9.36
N VAL A 63 1.55 15.65 9.35
CA VAL A 63 1.52 14.65 10.43
C VAL A 63 2.08 15.24 11.71
N THR A 64 3.18 15.98 11.66
CA THR A 64 3.77 16.67 12.81
C THR A 64 2.77 17.61 13.46
N GLY A 65 2.11 18.49 12.67
CA GLY A 65 1.08 19.38 13.16
C GLY A 65 -0.14 18.67 13.74
N ALA A 66 -0.48 17.48 13.20
CA ALA A 66 -1.53 16.63 13.75
C ALA A 66 -1.13 16.11 15.16
N PHE A 67 0.08 15.61 15.32
CA PHE A 67 0.58 15.13 16.61
C PHE A 67 0.68 16.24 17.66
N GLU A 68 1.18 17.41 17.30
CA GLU A 68 1.22 18.59 18.18
C GLU A 68 -0.18 19.03 18.64
N SER A 69 -1.21 18.76 17.82
CA SER A 69 -2.61 19.03 18.13
C SER A 69 -3.31 17.89 18.89
N GLY A 70 -2.56 16.88 19.37
CA GLY A 70 -3.09 15.72 20.08
C GLY A 70 -3.90 14.77 19.20
N ARG A 71 -3.67 14.79 17.90
CA ARG A 71 -4.27 13.87 16.92
C ARG A 71 -3.37 12.67 16.68
N ARG A 72 -3.83 11.73 15.88
CA ARG A 72 -3.14 10.48 15.57
C ARG A 72 -2.95 10.27 14.07
N LEU A 73 -1.98 9.46 13.68
CA LEU A 73 -1.80 8.95 12.32
C LEU A 73 -2.47 7.58 12.20
N ILE A 74 -3.20 7.36 11.12
CA ILE A 74 -3.84 6.08 10.84
C ILE A 74 -3.45 5.63 9.43
N TYR A 75 -2.85 4.45 9.36
CA TYR A 75 -2.62 3.73 8.11
C TYR A 75 -3.81 2.83 7.80
N LEU A 76 -4.34 2.96 6.60
CA LEU A 76 -5.36 2.06 6.05
C LEU A 76 -4.84 1.47 4.74
N GLY A 77 -4.81 0.16 4.64
CA GLY A 77 -4.30 -0.48 3.43
C GLY A 77 -4.81 -1.90 3.25
N ALA A 78 -4.58 -2.44 2.07
CA ALA A 78 -4.85 -3.83 1.74
C ALA A 78 -3.55 -4.56 1.36
N GLY A 79 -3.55 -5.87 1.41
CA GLY A 79 -2.41 -6.69 0.99
C GLY A 79 -1.08 -6.29 1.64
N THR A 80 -0.03 -6.17 0.84
CA THR A 80 1.32 -5.80 1.32
C THR A 80 1.37 -4.39 1.89
N SER A 81 0.66 -3.43 1.29
CA SER A 81 0.61 -2.05 1.79
C SER A 81 0.01 -1.97 3.18
N GLY A 82 -1.09 -2.72 3.43
CA GLY A 82 -1.70 -2.81 4.76
C GLY A 82 -0.76 -3.44 5.78
N ARG A 83 -0.04 -4.52 5.40
CA ARG A 83 0.96 -5.15 6.27
C ARG A 83 2.10 -4.19 6.65
N LEU A 84 2.60 -3.42 5.71
CA LEU A 84 3.65 -2.42 5.97
C LEU A 84 3.15 -1.33 6.90
N GLY A 85 1.93 -0.82 6.72
CA GLY A 85 1.34 0.17 7.61
C GLY A 85 1.17 -0.35 9.04
N VAL A 86 0.71 -1.59 9.22
CA VAL A 86 0.61 -2.22 10.55
C VAL A 86 1.98 -2.44 11.17
N LEU A 87 2.96 -2.89 10.38
CA LEU A 87 4.33 -3.07 10.85
C LEU A 87 4.92 -1.74 11.34
N ASP A 88 4.86 -0.69 10.54
CA ASP A 88 5.36 0.63 10.91
C ASP A 88 4.70 1.16 12.18
N ALA A 89 3.37 1.08 12.28
CA ALA A 89 2.63 1.47 13.47
C ALA A 89 3.07 0.70 14.73
N SER A 90 3.33 -0.60 14.60
CA SER A 90 3.76 -1.45 15.73
C SER A 90 5.16 -1.13 16.24
N GLU A 91 6.03 -0.59 15.38
CA GLU A 91 7.41 -0.23 15.72
C GLU A 91 7.52 1.18 16.35
N CYS A 92 6.51 2.03 16.20
CA CYS A 92 6.55 3.38 16.75
C CYS A 92 6.70 3.43 18.29
N PRO A 93 5.94 2.67 19.09
CA PRO A 93 6.09 2.69 20.55
C PRO A 93 7.48 2.23 21.04
N PRO A 94 8.01 1.06 20.62
CA PRO A 94 9.30 0.60 21.11
C PRO A 94 10.48 1.45 20.60
N THR A 95 10.34 2.06 19.40
CA THR A 95 11.44 2.83 18.78
C THR A 95 11.49 4.26 19.30
N PHE A 96 10.35 4.90 19.46
CA PHE A 96 10.24 6.32 19.80
C PHE A 96 9.69 6.57 21.21
N GLY A 97 9.23 5.56 21.92
CA GLY A 97 8.66 5.69 23.28
C GLY A 97 7.33 6.43 23.30
N VAL A 98 6.58 6.41 22.20
CA VAL A 98 5.28 7.07 22.06
C VAL A 98 4.13 6.18 22.51
N ASP A 99 2.97 6.79 22.75
CA ASP A 99 1.74 6.05 23.05
C ASP A 99 1.35 5.13 21.87
N PRO A 100 0.96 3.87 22.12
CA PRO A 100 0.53 2.94 21.07
C PRO A 100 -0.64 3.42 20.22
N GLY A 101 -1.47 4.33 20.74
CA GLY A 101 -2.57 4.94 19.99
C GLY A 101 -2.18 6.13 19.12
N LEU A 102 -0.91 6.58 19.13
CA LEU A 102 -0.47 7.72 18.33
C LEU A 102 -0.39 7.39 16.84
N VAL A 103 0.07 6.17 16.52
CA VAL A 103 0.14 5.63 15.16
C VAL A 103 -0.54 4.28 15.15
N GLU A 104 -1.55 4.12 14.33
CA GLU A 104 -2.31 2.88 14.24
C GLU A 104 -2.36 2.39 12.78
N GLY A 105 -2.29 1.10 12.58
CA GLY A 105 -2.36 0.46 11.27
C GLY A 105 -3.53 -0.51 11.17
N PHE A 106 -4.28 -0.42 10.07
CA PHE A 106 -5.40 -1.31 9.79
C PHE A 106 -5.27 -1.90 8.39
N ILE A 107 -5.56 -3.19 8.27
CA ILE A 107 -5.51 -3.94 7.02
C ILE A 107 -6.90 -4.41 6.62
N ALA A 108 -7.22 -4.29 5.34
CA ALA A 108 -8.44 -4.87 4.77
C ALA A 108 -8.43 -6.39 4.96
N GLY A 109 -9.56 -6.94 5.42
CA GLY A 109 -9.67 -8.35 5.82
C GLY A 109 -9.32 -8.62 7.29
N GLY A 110 -8.95 -7.58 8.08
CA GLY A 110 -8.65 -7.68 9.51
C GLY A 110 -7.33 -8.39 9.81
N ASP A 111 -7.08 -8.70 11.08
CA ASP A 111 -5.80 -9.25 11.56
C ASP A 111 -5.39 -10.55 10.89
N GLY A 112 -6.34 -11.37 10.43
CA GLY A 112 -6.07 -12.58 9.67
C GLY A 112 -5.29 -12.29 8.38
N ALA A 113 -5.57 -11.16 7.73
CA ALA A 113 -4.92 -10.73 6.49
C ALA A 113 -3.43 -10.34 6.67
N LEU A 114 -2.95 -10.19 7.90
CA LEU A 114 -1.54 -10.00 8.18
C LEU A 114 -0.71 -11.25 7.83
N ARG A 115 -1.30 -12.45 7.94
CA ARG A 115 -0.63 -13.74 7.77
C ARG A 115 -1.06 -14.48 6.53
N GLU A 116 -2.32 -14.36 6.15
CA GLU A 116 -2.94 -15.06 5.03
C GLU A 116 -3.56 -14.08 4.05
N ALA A 117 -3.56 -14.39 2.76
CA ALA A 117 -4.25 -13.56 1.78
C ALA A 117 -5.76 -13.72 1.95
N VAL A 118 -6.47 -12.60 2.04
CA VAL A 118 -7.94 -12.56 2.05
C VAL A 118 -8.39 -11.99 0.73
N GLU A 119 -8.82 -12.86 -0.19
CA GLU A 119 -9.26 -12.44 -1.51
C GLU A 119 -10.50 -11.54 -1.44
N GLY A 120 -10.54 -10.52 -2.30
CA GLY A 120 -11.65 -9.58 -2.41
C GLY A 120 -11.74 -8.56 -1.26
N ALA A 121 -10.88 -8.61 -0.25
CA ALA A 121 -10.90 -7.64 0.84
C ALA A 121 -10.48 -6.23 0.37
N GLU A 122 -9.61 -6.16 -0.63
CA GLU A 122 -9.10 -4.92 -1.22
C GLU A 122 -10.15 -4.13 -1.98
N ASP A 123 -11.15 -4.81 -2.57
CA ASP A 123 -12.21 -4.20 -3.38
C ASP A 123 -13.47 -3.83 -2.55
N SER A 124 -13.45 -4.07 -1.25
CA SER A 124 -14.60 -3.81 -0.37
C SER A 124 -14.73 -2.33 0.00
N VAL A 125 -15.42 -1.57 -0.82
CA VAL A 125 -15.75 -0.16 -0.55
C VAL A 125 -16.53 -0.02 0.77
N GLU A 126 -17.47 -0.94 1.04
CA GLU A 126 -18.25 -0.93 2.27
C GLU A 126 -17.40 -1.23 3.51
N GLY A 127 -16.46 -2.18 3.40
CA GLY A 127 -15.49 -2.49 4.46
C GLY A 127 -14.62 -1.29 4.81
N GLY A 128 -14.09 -0.59 3.81
CA GLY A 128 -13.32 0.64 4.00
C GLY A 128 -14.15 1.75 4.65
N ALA A 129 -15.37 1.98 4.19
CA ALA A 129 -16.26 2.99 4.74
C ALA A 129 -16.71 2.67 6.19
N CYS A 130 -16.89 1.39 6.51
CA CYS A 130 -17.21 0.95 7.86
C CYS A 130 -16.05 1.25 8.81
N LEU A 131 -14.85 0.86 8.42
CA LEU A 131 -13.62 1.10 9.21
C LEU A 131 -13.41 2.59 9.49
N VAL A 132 -13.54 3.46 8.49
CA VAL A 132 -13.41 4.91 8.66
C VAL A 132 -14.44 5.46 9.66
N ARG A 133 -15.68 4.94 9.64
CA ARG A 133 -16.72 5.32 10.62
C ARG A 133 -16.41 4.82 12.02
N ASP A 134 -16.00 3.56 12.15
CA ASP A 134 -15.72 2.93 13.45
C ASP A 134 -14.53 3.61 14.15
N LEU A 135 -13.54 4.07 13.38
CA LEU A 135 -12.40 4.84 13.88
C LEU A 135 -12.74 6.30 14.19
N SER A 136 -14.01 6.71 14.01
CA SER A 136 -14.45 8.10 14.21
C SER A 136 -13.64 9.13 13.42
N LEU A 137 -13.16 8.75 12.23
CA LEU A 137 -12.35 9.63 11.37
C LEU A 137 -13.18 10.66 10.61
N ILE A 138 -14.51 10.55 10.67
CA ILE A 138 -15.44 11.50 10.06
C ILE A 138 -15.97 12.42 11.16
N HIS A 139 -15.14 13.33 11.63
CA HIS A 139 -15.58 14.52 12.32
C HIS A 139 -15.30 15.72 11.42
N ILE A 140 -16.32 16.07 10.76
CA ILE A 140 -16.36 17.36 10.07
C ILE A 140 -17.15 18.32 10.95
#